data_33dd83e7ec925036351dbd27c52673c4
#
_entry.id   33dd83e7ec925036351dbd27c52673c4
#
_cell.length_a   1.000
_cell.length_b   1.000
_cell.length_c   1.000
_cell.angle_alpha   90.00
_cell.angle_beta   90.00
_cell.angle_gamma   90.00
#
_symmetry.space_group_name_H-M   'P 1'
#
loop_
_entity.id
_entity.type
_entity.pdbx_description
1 polymer ?
#
loop_
_entity_poly.entity_id
_entity_poly.type
_entity_poly.pdbx_seq_one_letter_code
_entity_poly.pdbx_strand_id
1 'polypeptide(L)'
;MVNNRMPSNKIALRTILIKYFLLTVVNLVVMQSSAIIIRHDKGYGSYLVRESQFPAVFFLERQANRKVCVATLIHFQWAITAAHCTEQTSLSESLAKRSSFEVTVANRERIIDSMVIHPQYSPGNVAEVDLALLHFNSPIDYPPAISLNNTGDELHSAVTLLGWGFFGLGTTGRQYDDGQFRKARNRIEAAGRRLRIRFDDPRNPDSAAMELEGMPGLGDSGGPALLDSAEGWVLAGVAVGELEGEGFSEETQGAYGSIAIYERISRHQDWIQHTIAESSSDSSE
;
A
#
# COMPACT_ATOMS: atom_id res chain seq x y z
N MET A 1 -63.38 -56.75 5.70
CA MET A 1 -62.28 -56.20 6.55
C MET A 1 -61.10 -55.97 5.61
N VAL A 2 -60.90 -54.72 5.20
CA VAL A 2 -59.81 -54.38 4.28
C VAL A 2 -58.81 -53.53 5.09
N ASN A 3 -57.59 -54.05 5.25
CA ASN A 3 -56.52 -53.42 6.05
C ASN A 3 -55.68 -52.52 5.12
N ASN A 4 -55.87 -51.20 5.22
CA ASN A 4 -55.09 -50.18 4.54
C ASN A 4 -53.89 -49.81 5.41
N ARG A 5 -52.66 -50.29 5.04
CA ARG A 5 -51.41 -49.77 5.60
C ARG A 5 -50.88 -48.66 4.69
N MET A 6 -50.82 -47.45 5.20
CA MET A 6 -50.12 -46.31 4.59
C MET A 6 -48.58 -46.56 4.61
N PRO A 7 -47.84 -46.23 3.58
CA PRO A 7 -46.38 -46.29 3.60
C PRO A 7 -45.79 -45.05 4.29
N SER A 8 -44.76 -45.28 5.10
CA SER A 8 -44.14 -44.23 5.95
C SER A 8 -43.31 -43.24 5.14
N ASN A 9 -43.65 -41.97 5.21
CA ASN A 9 -43.03 -40.78 4.55
C ASN A 9 -41.62 -40.42 5.10
N LYS A 10 -40.94 -41.32 5.83
CA LYS A 10 -39.64 -41.01 6.44
C LYS A 10 -38.42 -41.05 5.51
N ILE A 11 -38.54 -41.72 4.36
CA ILE A 11 -37.39 -41.85 3.44
C ILE A 11 -37.28 -40.62 2.50
N ALA A 12 -38.43 -40.04 2.12
CA ALA A 12 -38.42 -38.86 1.24
C ALA A 12 -37.84 -37.58 1.93
N LEU A 13 -38.05 -37.42 3.25
CA LEU A 13 -37.57 -36.26 3.99
C LEU A 13 -36.05 -36.27 4.20
N ARG A 14 -35.44 -37.46 4.37
CA ARG A 14 -33.96 -37.57 4.47
C ARG A 14 -33.25 -37.27 3.16
N THR A 15 -33.80 -37.65 2.04
CA THR A 15 -33.19 -37.41 0.71
C THR A 15 -33.28 -35.94 0.29
N ILE A 16 -34.32 -35.22 0.71
CA ILE A 16 -34.49 -33.81 0.46
C ILE A 16 -33.50 -33.00 1.33
N LEU A 17 -33.34 -33.33 2.60
CA LEU A 17 -32.40 -32.64 3.50
C LEU A 17 -30.93 -32.82 3.06
N ILE A 18 -30.55 -33.98 2.56
CA ILE A 18 -29.20 -34.23 2.03
C ILE A 18 -28.96 -33.45 0.74
N LYS A 19 -29.97 -33.30 -0.14
CA LYS A 19 -29.85 -32.48 -1.36
C LYS A 19 -29.70 -30.98 -1.04
N TYR A 20 -30.42 -30.46 -0.05
CA TYR A 20 -30.28 -29.05 0.38
C TYR A 20 -28.97 -28.80 1.11
N PHE A 21 -28.48 -29.77 1.89
CA PHE A 21 -27.18 -29.66 2.55
C PHE A 21 -26.00 -29.72 1.57
N LEU A 22 -26.10 -30.46 0.47
CA LEU A 22 -25.10 -30.49 -0.60
C LEU A 22 -25.15 -29.27 -1.53
N LEU A 23 -26.32 -28.59 -1.66
CA LEU A 23 -26.43 -27.34 -2.43
C LEU A 23 -25.92 -26.10 -1.67
N THR A 24 -25.89 -26.12 -0.35
CA THR A 24 -25.39 -24.99 0.48
C THR A 24 -23.88 -25.00 0.66
N VAL A 25 -23.18 -26.08 0.33
CA VAL A 25 -21.70 -26.17 0.46
C VAL A 25 -20.95 -25.67 -0.79
N VAL A 26 -21.62 -25.38 -1.88
CA VAL A 26 -20.96 -25.04 -3.18
C VAL A 26 -20.78 -23.54 -3.41
N ASN A 27 -21.21 -22.67 -2.50
CA ASN A 27 -21.07 -21.22 -2.68
C ASN A 27 -20.21 -20.53 -1.61
N LEU A 28 -19.19 -21.19 -1.05
CA LEU A 28 -18.05 -20.48 -0.50
C LEU A 28 -17.07 -20.19 -1.67
N VAL A 29 -17.43 -19.27 -2.53
CA VAL A 29 -16.43 -18.54 -3.32
C VAL A 29 -15.61 -17.78 -2.30
N VAL A 30 -14.47 -18.34 -1.93
CA VAL A 30 -13.43 -17.60 -1.24
C VAL A 30 -13.03 -16.50 -2.22
N MET A 31 -13.62 -15.32 -2.08
CA MET A 31 -13.14 -14.11 -2.73
C MET A 31 -11.74 -13.85 -2.16
N GLN A 32 -10.74 -14.30 -2.89
CA GLN A 32 -9.35 -13.94 -2.62
C GLN A 32 -9.19 -12.50 -3.11
N SER A 33 -8.97 -11.64 -2.22
CA SER A 33 -8.73 -10.21 -2.43
C SER A 33 -7.22 -9.91 -2.49
N SER A 34 -6.75 -8.89 -3.21
CA SER A 34 -5.32 -8.68 -3.56
C SER A 34 -4.89 -7.20 -3.68
N ALA A 35 -3.61 -6.85 -3.42
CA ALA A 35 -3.00 -5.51 -3.40
C ALA A 35 -2.05 -5.27 -4.59
N ILE A 36 -1.74 -4.00 -4.93
CA ILE A 36 -0.98 -3.55 -6.11
C ILE A 36 -1.69 -3.94 -7.43
N ILE A 37 -1.78 -3.03 -8.37
CA ILE A 37 -2.29 -3.31 -9.71
C ILE A 37 -1.17 -3.88 -10.56
N ILE A 38 -1.42 -5.04 -11.16
CA ILE A 38 -0.39 -5.87 -11.80
C ILE A 38 -0.65 -6.11 -13.29
N ARG A 39 0.34 -6.61 -13.98
CA ARG A 39 0.19 -7.09 -15.36
C ARG A 39 -0.78 -8.28 -15.43
N HIS A 40 -1.69 -8.24 -16.42
CA HIS A 40 -2.68 -9.28 -16.65
C HIS A 40 -2.09 -10.63 -17.10
N ASP A 41 -0.90 -10.59 -17.72
CA ASP A 41 -0.21 -11.76 -18.31
C ASP A 41 0.78 -12.43 -17.33
N LYS A 42 0.84 -11.97 -16.07
CA LYS A 42 1.66 -12.55 -15.01
C LYS A 42 0.81 -13.14 -13.90
N GLY A 43 1.27 -14.23 -13.32
CA GLY A 43 0.57 -14.88 -12.22
C GLY A 43 0.57 -14.04 -10.95
N TYR A 44 -0.56 -13.96 -10.26
CA TYR A 44 -0.72 -13.21 -8.99
C TYR A 44 0.36 -13.56 -7.96
N GLY A 45 0.70 -14.84 -7.83
CA GLY A 45 1.69 -15.33 -6.88
C GLY A 45 3.09 -14.77 -7.09
N SER A 46 3.43 -14.32 -8.30
CA SER A 46 4.74 -13.74 -8.61
C SER A 46 4.97 -12.39 -7.95
N TYR A 47 3.91 -11.70 -7.57
CA TYR A 47 3.95 -10.39 -6.90
C TYR A 47 3.87 -10.50 -5.38
N LEU A 48 3.43 -11.65 -4.84
CA LEU A 48 3.33 -11.85 -3.40
C LEU A 48 4.71 -11.87 -2.74
N VAL A 49 4.84 -11.14 -1.64
CA VAL A 49 6.03 -11.13 -0.80
C VAL A 49 5.65 -11.26 0.68
N ARG A 50 6.58 -11.78 1.49
CA ARG A 50 6.39 -11.82 2.93
C ARG A 50 6.79 -10.49 3.54
N GLU A 51 6.03 -10.01 4.52
CA GLU A 51 6.34 -8.78 5.28
C GLU A 51 7.76 -8.81 5.86
N SER A 52 8.26 -9.99 6.24
CA SER A 52 9.64 -10.17 6.73
C SER A 52 10.74 -9.86 5.70
N GLN A 53 10.42 -9.73 4.41
CA GLN A 53 11.39 -9.34 3.38
C GLN A 53 11.57 -7.82 3.29
N PHE A 54 10.60 -7.05 3.80
CA PHE A 54 10.61 -5.59 3.84
C PHE A 54 10.14 -5.10 5.22
N PRO A 55 10.81 -5.49 6.30
CA PRO A 55 10.31 -5.31 7.67
C PRO A 55 10.23 -3.84 8.12
N ALA A 56 10.88 -2.92 7.40
CA ALA A 56 10.81 -1.48 7.63
C ALA A 56 9.59 -0.80 6.98
N VAL A 57 8.80 -1.55 6.18
CA VAL A 57 7.58 -1.07 5.52
C VAL A 57 6.39 -1.67 6.22
N PHE A 58 5.42 -0.85 6.62
CA PHE A 58 4.25 -1.28 7.38
C PHE A 58 3.00 -0.47 6.98
N PHE A 59 1.82 -1.01 7.21
CA PHE A 59 0.58 -0.27 7.02
C PHE A 59 0.20 0.51 8.28
N LEU A 60 -0.49 1.64 8.11
CA LEU A 60 -0.86 2.50 9.24
C LEU A 60 -2.09 1.97 9.97
N GLU A 61 -3.14 1.59 9.28
CA GLU A 61 -4.38 1.19 9.92
C GLU A 61 -5.08 0.04 9.21
N ARG A 62 -5.80 -0.76 9.99
CA ARG A 62 -6.74 -1.75 9.46
C ARG A 62 -8.17 -1.24 9.60
N GLN A 63 -8.82 -1.01 8.48
CA GLN A 63 -10.25 -0.63 8.41
C GLN A 63 -11.05 -1.83 7.88
N ALA A 64 -11.72 -2.56 8.77
CA ALA A 64 -12.31 -3.88 8.51
C ALA A 64 -11.25 -4.87 7.97
N ASN A 65 -11.36 -5.32 6.73
CA ASN A 65 -10.39 -6.22 6.10
C ASN A 65 -9.29 -5.48 5.31
N ARG A 66 -9.42 -4.16 5.15
CA ARG A 66 -8.49 -3.35 4.37
C ARG A 66 -7.32 -2.89 5.23
N LYS A 67 -6.13 -2.89 4.64
CA LYS A 67 -4.96 -2.18 5.17
C LYS A 67 -4.86 -0.85 4.43
N VAL A 68 -4.91 0.24 5.17
CA VAL A 68 -5.00 1.59 4.64
C VAL A 68 -3.73 2.35 4.96
N CYS A 69 -3.17 2.96 3.95
CA CYS A 69 -1.95 3.73 4.00
C CYS A 69 -0.72 2.95 4.48
N VAL A 70 0.40 3.28 3.92
CA VAL A 70 1.70 2.65 4.16
C VAL A 70 2.67 3.68 4.71
N ALA A 71 3.58 3.24 5.55
CA ALA A 71 4.69 4.05 6.03
C ALA A 71 6.00 3.26 5.93
N THR A 72 7.10 3.99 5.88
CA THR A 72 8.45 3.44 5.79
C THR A 72 9.31 3.97 6.93
N LEU A 73 9.93 3.08 7.72
CA LEU A 73 10.88 3.45 8.77
C LEU A 73 12.15 4.02 8.11
N ILE A 74 12.47 5.28 8.41
CA ILE A 74 13.62 6.02 7.85
C ILE A 74 14.68 6.41 8.91
N HIS A 75 14.33 6.24 10.17
CA HIS A 75 15.21 6.49 11.31
C HIS A 75 14.75 5.62 12.49
N PHE A 76 15.58 5.35 13.47
CA PHE A 76 15.22 4.48 14.59
C PHE A 76 14.01 4.95 15.42
N GLN A 77 13.56 6.20 15.26
CA GLN A 77 12.34 6.74 15.87
C GLN A 77 11.41 7.44 14.89
N TRP A 78 11.68 7.38 13.57
CA TRP A 78 10.86 8.09 12.59
C TRP A 78 10.50 7.23 11.39
N ALA A 79 9.24 7.33 10.99
CA ALA A 79 8.78 6.83 9.70
C ALA A 79 8.26 7.98 8.83
N ILE A 80 8.17 7.74 7.53
CA ILE A 80 7.62 8.67 6.55
C ILE A 80 6.40 8.06 5.87
N THR A 81 5.40 8.88 5.59
CA THR A 81 4.18 8.54 4.86
C THR A 81 3.66 9.74 4.05
N ALA A 82 2.57 9.59 3.32
CA ALA A 82 1.85 10.71 2.73
C ALA A 82 1.07 11.50 3.80
N ALA A 83 1.01 12.81 3.70
CA ALA A 83 0.30 13.64 4.68
C ALA A 83 -1.20 13.36 4.72
N HIS A 84 -1.85 13.14 3.55
CA HIS A 84 -3.27 12.79 3.50
C HIS A 84 -3.58 11.47 4.25
N CYS A 85 -2.62 10.59 4.43
CA CYS A 85 -2.77 9.36 5.21
C CYS A 85 -3.05 9.62 6.69
N THR A 86 -2.59 10.75 7.22
CA THR A 86 -2.87 11.14 8.61
C THR A 86 -4.34 11.43 8.86
N GLU A 87 -5.07 11.83 7.80
CA GLU A 87 -6.51 12.13 7.83
C GLU A 87 -7.36 10.94 7.37
N GLN A 88 -6.86 10.12 6.45
CA GLN A 88 -7.56 8.92 5.97
C GLN A 88 -7.56 7.76 6.97
N THR A 89 -6.68 7.84 7.96
CA THR A 89 -6.62 6.93 9.12
C THR A 89 -7.08 7.67 10.38
N SER A 90 -7.25 6.96 11.47
CA SER A 90 -7.57 7.58 12.77
C SER A 90 -6.37 8.25 13.45
N LEU A 91 -5.22 8.38 12.77
CA LEU A 91 -3.98 8.91 13.34
C LEU A 91 -4.13 10.33 13.87
N SER A 92 -4.57 11.28 13.02
CA SER A 92 -4.76 12.68 13.42
C SER A 92 -5.74 12.80 14.57
N GLU A 93 -6.85 12.07 14.53
CA GLU A 93 -7.87 12.08 15.58
C GLU A 93 -7.32 11.52 16.91
N SER A 94 -6.57 10.41 16.85
CA SER A 94 -5.96 9.78 18.03
C SER A 94 -4.98 10.72 18.72
N LEU A 95 -4.06 11.33 17.96
CA LEU A 95 -3.09 12.25 18.51
C LEU A 95 -3.74 13.53 19.06
N ALA A 96 -4.76 14.08 18.39
CA ALA A 96 -5.51 15.23 18.88
C ALA A 96 -6.21 14.95 20.23
N LYS A 97 -6.67 13.71 20.42
CA LYS A 97 -7.28 13.24 21.69
C LYS A 97 -6.26 12.79 22.74
N ARG A 98 -4.94 12.91 22.45
CA ARG A 98 -3.86 12.39 23.29
C ARG A 98 -3.99 10.90 23.60
N SER A 99 -4.54 10.14 22.67
CA SER A 99 -4.56 8.68 22.69
C SER A 99 -3.42 8.12 21.84
N SER A 100 -2.98 6.91 22.18
CA SER A 100 -1.95 6.22 21.39
C SER A 100 -2.48 5.81 20.02
N PHE A 101 -1.63 5.85 19.02
CA PHE A 101 -1.87 5.24 17.73
C PHE A 101 -0.89 4.08 17.53
N GLU A 102 -1.44 2.87 17.48
CA GLU A 102 -0.65 1.64 17.45
C GLU A 102 -0.49 1.12 16.03
N VAL A 103 0.74 0.75 15.67
CA VAL A 103 1.10 0.12 14.41
C VAL A 103 1.94 -1.13 14.66
N THR A 104 2.02 -2.01 13.67
CA THR A 104 2.89 -3.19 13.74
C THR A 104 4.09 -3.00 12.81
N VAL A 105 5.29 -2.93 13.36
CA VAL A 105 6.55 -2.87 12.61
C VAL A 105 7.34 -4.14 12.87
N ALA A 106 7.68 -4.88 11.83
CA ALA A 106 8.42 -6.16 11.93
C ALA A 106 7.82 -7.15 12.96
N ASN A 107 6.49 -7.32 12.94
CA ASN A 107 5.71 -8.14 13.88
C ASN A 107 5.79 -7.70 15.35
N ARG A 108 6.11 -6.45 15.62
CA ARG A 108 6.09 -5.86 16.97
C ARG A 108 5.19 -4.63 16.99
N GLU A 109 4.36 -4.53 18.01
CA GLU A 109 3.55 -3.33 18.26
C GLU A 109 4.45 -2.15 18.59
N ARG A 110 4.14 -1.00 18.00
CA ARG A 110 4.82 0.28 18.17
C ARG A 110 3.79 1.38 18.30
N ILE A 111 4.11 2.38 19.11
CA ILE A 111 3.24 3.53 19.35
C ILE A 111 3.81 4.75 18.63
N ILE A 112 2.99 5.34 17.78
CA ILE A 112 3.21 6.67 17.22
C ILE A 112 2.62 7.66 18.21
N ASP A 113 3.44 8.57 18.74
CA ASP A 113 3.07 9.56 19.75
C ASP A 113 2.97 10.99 19.20
N SER A 114 3.60 11.25 18.06
CA SER A 114 3.53 12.53 17.39
C SER A 114 3.75 12.43 15.88
N MET A 115 3.42 13.49 15.16
CA MET A 115 3.64 13.61 13.73
C MET A 115 3.99 15.03 13.35
N VAL A 116 4.74 15.18 12.27
CA VAL A 116 5.05 16.48 11.64
C VAL A 116 4.61 16.44 10.19
N ILE A 117 3.58 17.21 9.85
CA ILE A 117 3.10 17.36 8.47
C ILE A 117 3.97 18.40 7.77
N HIS A 118 4.34 18.13 6.52
CA HIS A 118 5.13 19.08 5.72
C HIS A 118 4.44 20.43 5.64
N PRO A 119 5.13 21.56 5.89
CA PRO A 119 4.50 22.89 6.01
C PRO A 119 3.82 23.37 4.71
N GLN A 120 4.14 22.79 3.57
CA GLN A 120 3.49 23.06 2.28
C GLN A 120 2.34 22.09 1.97
N TYR A 121 1.94 21.24 2.89
CA TYR A 121 0.75 20.40 2.69
C TYR A 121 -0.52 21.25 2.82
N SER A 122 -1.45 21.02 1.90
CA SER A 122 -2.79 21.59 1.95
C SER A 122 -3.81 20.56 1.47
N PRO A 123 -4.78 20.18 2.33
CA PRO A 123 -5.77 19.16 1.98
C PRO A 123 -6.49 19.45 0.66
N GLY A 124 -6.55 18.45 -0.21
CA GLY A 124 -7.22 18.57 -1.51
C GLY A 124 -6.46 19.37 -2.58
N ASN A 125 -5.29 19.92 -2.25
CA ASN A 125 -4.45 20.60 -3.23
C ASN A 125 -3.29 19.73 -3.69
N VAL A 126 -3.51 19.00 -4.76
CA VAL A 126 -2.47 18.12 -5.39
C VAL A 126 -1.23 18.88 -5.88
N ALA A 127 -1.28 20.23 -5.92
CA ALA A 127 -0.13 21.05 -6.28
C ALA A 127 0.89 21.21 -5.16
N GLU A 128 0.55 20.89 -3.93
CA GLU A 128 1.35 21.06 -2.71
C GLU A 128 2.11 19.77 -2.35
N VAL A 129 2.98 19.84 -1.33
CA VAL A 129 3.76 18.67 -0.85
C VAL A 129 2.89 17.80 0.04
N ASP A 130 2.84 16.51 -0.23
CA ASP A 130 2.02 15.54 0.50
C ASP A 130 2.90 14.55 1.28
N LEU A 131 3.58 15.04 2.32
CA LEU A 131 4.46 14.26 3.19
C LEU A 131 4.16 14.50 4.67
N ALA A 132 4.29 13.45 5.47
CA ALA A 132 4.28 13.51 6.93
C ALA A 132 5.38 12.60 7.51
N LEU A 133 5.98 13.05 8.62
CA LEU A 133 6.88 12.27 9.47
C LEU A 133 6.13 11.83 10.71
N LEU A 134 6.31 10.56 11.10
CA LEU A 134 5.66 9.92 12.23
C LEU A 134 6.73 9.57 13.26
N HIS A 135 6.59 10.06 14.49
CA HIS A 135 7.51 9.78 15.58
C HIS A 135 7.04 8.61 16.43
N PHE A 136 7.95 7.72 16.79
CA PHE A 136 7.71 6.63 17.72
C PHE A 136 8.12 6.99 19.13
N ASN A 137 7.31 6.70 20.11
CA ASN A 137 7.57 6.94 21.53
C ASN A 137 8.79 6.19 22.07
N SER A 138 9.28 5.19 21.35
CA SER A 138 10.42 4.38 21.74
C SER A 138 11.28 4.01 20.53
N PRO A 139 12.60 3.94 20.68
CA PRO A 139 13.50 3.53 19.61
C PRO A 139 13.19 2.14 19.06
N ILE A 140 13.38 1.99 17.76
CA ILE A 140 13.21 0.75 17.01
C ILE A 140 14.58 0.24 16.57
N ASP A 141 15.14 -0.73 17.30
CA ASP A 141 16.46 -1.30 17.00
C ASP A 141 16.42 -2.25 15.79
N TYR A 142 15.26 -2.84 15.52
CA TYR A 142 14.99 -3.71 14.37
C TYR A 142 13.57 -3.50 13.87
N PRO A 143 13.40 -3.39 12.56
CA PRO A 143 14.35 -3.50 11.46
C PRO A 143 15.26 -2.28 11.35
N PRO A 144 16.38 -2.36 10.58
CA PRO A 144 17.13 -1.18 10.21
C PRO A 144 16.27 -0.23 9.37
N ALA A 145 16.44 1.05 9.58
CA ALA A 145 15.79 2.09 8.80
C ALA A 145 16.26 2.04 7.33
N ILE A 146 15.36 2.39 6.41
CA ILE A 146 15.70 2.52 4.99
C ILE A 146 16.35 3.88 4.76
N SER A 147 17.51 3.87 4.09
CA SER A 147 18.23 5.09 3.73
C SER A 147 17.43 5.93 2.73
N LEU A 148 17.59 7.25 2.81
CA LEU A 148 16.92 8.19 1.90
C LEU A 148 17.79 8.46 0.69
N ASN A 149 17.19 8.52 -0.50
CA ASN A 149 17.90 8.97 -1.71
C ASN A 149 18.22 10.46 -1.61
N ASN A 150 19.48 10.82 -1.79
CA ASN A 150 19.99 12.19 -1.71
C ASN A 150 20.67 12.68 -3.02
N THR A 151 20.72 11.83 -4.04
CA THR A 151 21.50 12.14 -5.26
C THR A 151 20.71 12.91 -6.31
N GLY A 152 19.40 12.74 -6.39
CA GLY A 152 18.55 13.40 -7.38
C GLY A 152 18.66 12.83 -8.80
N ASP A 153 19.23 11.64 -8.97
CA ASP A 153 19.46 10.93 -10.22
C ASP A 153 18.46 9.78 -10.49
N GLU A 154 17.26 9.90 -9.98
CA GLU A 154 16.23 8.85 -10.04
C GLU A 154 15.67 8.60 -11.45
N LEU A 155 15.84 9.54 -12.37
CA LEU A 155 15.27 9.42 -13.71
C LEU A 155 15.74 8.15 -14.42
N HIS A 156 14.80 7.40 -14.98
CA HIS A 156 14.98 6.11 -15.63
C HIS A 156 15.45 4.96 -14.73
N SER A 157 15.62 5.19 -13.44
CA SER A 157 15.95 4.13 -12.48
C SER A 157 14.79 3.16 -12.32
N ALA A 158 15.14 1.87 -12.19
CA ALA A 158 14.18 0.84 -11.81
C ALA A 158 13.90 0.92 -10.32
N VAL A 159 12.63 0.84 -9.94
CA VAL A 159 12.18 0.86 -8.55
C VAL A 159 11.34 -0.37 -8.21
N THR A 160 11.37 -0.72 -6.94
CA THR A 160 10.45 -1.68 -6.31
C THR A 160 9.37 -0.91 -5.57
N LEU A 161 8.12 -1.19 -5.90
CA LEU A 161 6.92 -0.63 -5.28
C LEU A 161 6.33 -1.66 -4.33
N LEU A 162 5.85 -1.23 -3.17
CA LEU A 162 5.35 -2.11 -2.12
C LEU A 162 4.03 -1.60 -1.56
N GLY A 163 3.09 -2.52 -1.28
CA GLY A 163 1.86 -2.15 -0.64
C GLY A 163 0.89 -3.28 -0.34
N TRP A 164 -0.23 -2.94 0.28
CA TRP A 164 -1.35 -3.80 0.68
C TRP A 164 -2.70 -3.29 0.16
N GLY A 165 -2.73 -2.24 -0.64
CA GLY A 165 -3.94 -1.58 -1.13
C GLY A 165 -4.77 -2.42 -2.10
N PHE A 166 -5.62 -1.78 -2.90
CA PHE A 166 -6.45 -2.47 -3.87
C PHE A 166 -5.64 -3.15 -4.96
N PHE A 167 -6.01 -4.39 -5.24
CA PHE A 167 -5.55 -5.14 -6.40
C PHE A 167 -6.33 -4.77 -7.65
N GLY A 168 -5.71 -5.02 -8.77
CA GLY A 168 -6.32 -4.98 -10.08
C GLY A 168 -5.37 -5.51 -11.16
N LEU A 169 -5.89 -5.51 -12.37
CA LEU A 169 -5.13 -5.84 -13.57
C LEU A 169 -5.01 -4.60 -14.46
N GLY A 170 -3.88 -4.41 -15.09
CA GLY A 170 -3.67 -3.29 -16.00
C GLY A 170 -4.70 -3.22 -17.13
N THR A 171 -5.40 -4.32 -17.44
CA THR A 171 -6.50 -4.35 -18.45
C THR A 171 -7.83 -3.81 -17.93
N THR A 172 -8.04 -3.80 -16.61
CA THR A 172 -9.34 -3.48 -16.00
C THR A 172 -9.22 -2.43 -14.89
N GLY A 173 -8.00 -2.07 -14.50
CA GLY A 173 -7.77 -1.21 -13.36
C GLY A 173 -8.07 -1.88 -12.02
N ARG A 174 -8.38 -1.06 -11.02
CA ARG A 174 -8.70 -1.46 -9.65
C ARG A 174 -9.90 -2.41 -9.58
N GLN A 175 -9.80 -3.47 -8.78
CA GLN A 175 -10.86 -4.46 -8.63
C GLN A 175 -11.31 -4.64 -7.17
N TYR A 176 -10.44 -5.09 -6.26
CA TYR A 176 -10.78 -5.44 -4.87
C TYR A 176 -9.56 -5.36 -3.93
N ASP A 177 -9.78 -5.51 -2.62
CA ASP A 177 -8.73 -5.46 -1.58
C ASP A 177 -8.65 -6.80 -0.81
N ASP A 178 -7.45 -7.41 -0.65
CA ASP A 178 -7.19 -8.66 0.09
C ASP A 178 -6.25 -8.50 1.26
N GLY A 179 -5.74 -7.30 1.45
CA GLY A 179 -4.72 -7.04 2.44
C GLY A 179 -3.45 -7.88 2.29
N GLN A 180 -3.19 -8.47 1.12
CA GLN A 180 -1.95 -9.20 0.86
C GLN A 180 -0.81 -8.23 0.56
N PHE A 181 0.39 -8.56 1.02
CA PHE A 181 1.57 -7.77 0.73
C PHE A 181 2.17 -8.13 -0.63
N ARG A 182 2.33 -7.12 -1.49
CA ARG A 182 2.89 -7.30 -2.83
C ARG A 182 4.04 -6.36 -3.09
N LYS A 183 4.87 -6.80 -4.03
CA LYS A 183 5.85 -5.96 -4.71
C LYS A 183 5.59 -5.95 -6.20
N ALA A 184 5.80 -4.79 -6.82
CA ALA A 184 5.94 -4.67 -8.26
C ALA A 184 7.27 -3.99 -8.61
N ARG A 185 7.69 -4.15 -9.84
CA ARG A 185 8.80 -3.39 -10.42
C ARG A 185 8.22 -2.34 -11.35
N ASN A 186 8.88 -1.21 -11.45
CA ASN A 186 8.56 -0.22 -12.46
C ASN A 186 9.78 0.70 -12.70
N ARG A 187 9.64 1.67 -13.60
CA ARG A 187 10.69 2.63 -13.95
C ARG A 187 10.19 4.05 -13.77
N ILE A 188 11.05 4.91 -13.24
CA ILE A 188 10.76 6.34 -13.12
C ILE A 188 10.84 6.98 -14.50
N GLU A 189 9.69 7.41 -15.03
CA GLU A 189 9.57 8.06 -16.34
C GLU A 189 9.95 9.55 -16.29
N ALA A 190 9.63 10.21 -15.18
CA ALA A 190 9.97 11.61 -14.97
C ALA A 190 10.36 11.88 -13.51
N ALA A 191 11.38 12.71 -13.32
CA ALA A 191 11.93 13.11 -12.03
C ALA A 191 12.00 14.64 -11.92
N GLY A 192 10.83 15.29 -11.87
CA GLY A 192 10.69 16.73 -11.68
C GLY A 192 10.56 17.08 -10.20
N ARG A 193 9.52 17.87 -9.85
CA ARG A 193 9.14 18.12 -8.46
C ARG A 193 8.72 16.82 -7.77
N ARG A 194 7.96 15.98 -8.47
CA ARG A 194 7.55 14.65 -8.09
C ARG A 194 8.11 13.63 -9.07
N LEU A 195 8.17 12.37 -8.66
CA LEU A 195 8.43 11.26 -9.55
C LEU A 195 7.12 10.83 -10.22
N ARG A 196 7.21 10.43 -11.49
CA ARG A 196 6.11 9.85 -12.24
C ARG A 196 6.52 8.46 -12.72
N ILE A 197 5.62 7.51 -12.55
CA ILE A 197 5.82 6.10 -12.86
C ILE A 197 4.62 5.65 -13.69
N ARG A 198 4.83 5.37 -14.98
CA ARG A 198 3.79 4.90 -15.90
C ARG A 198 3.62 3.39 -15.75
N PHE A 199 2.39 2.92 -15.85
CA PHE A 199 2.09 1.50 -15.98
C PHE A 199 1.94 1.13 -17.44
N ASP A 200 2.97 0.51 -18.02
CA ASP A 200 3.04 0.21 -19.45
C ASP A 200 2.23 -1.04 -19.83
N ASP A 201 1.59 -0.97 -21.01
CA ASP A 201 0.86 -2.11 -21.56
C ASP A 201 1.83 -3.08 -22.27
N PRO A 202 2.03 -4.30 -21.76
CA PRO A 202 2.94 -5.28 -22.38
C PRO A 202 2.48 -5.78 -23.74
N ARG A 203 1.23 -5.51 -24.14
CA ARG A 203 0.72 -5.85 -25.48
C ARG A 203 1.16 -4.88 -26.55
N ASN A 204 1.60 -3.68 -26.17
CA ASN A 204 2.19 -2.73 -27.10
C ASN A 204 3.61 -3.19 -27.46
N PRO A 205 3.93 -3.43 -28.75
CA PRO A 205 5.26 -3.87 -29.19
C PRO A 205 6.40 -2.90 -28.82
N ASP A 206 6.08 -1.61 -28.69
CA ASP A 206 7.04 -0.56 -28.34
C ASP A 206 7.11 -0.31 -26.84
N SER A 207 6.43 -1.12 -26.04
CA SER A 207 6.36 -0.99 -24.59
C SER A 207 7.69 -1.31 -23.92
N ALA A 208 8.06 -0.48 -22.94
CA ALA A 208 9.18 -0.73 -22.04
C ALA A 208 8.78 -1.52 -20.79
N ALA A 209 7.62 -2.19 -20.80
CA ALA A 209 7.05 -2.89 -19.66
C ALA A 209 8.02 -3.88 -19.03
N MET A 210 8.27 -3.74 -17.73
CA MET A 210 9.13 -4.63 -16.95
C MET A 210 8.43 -5.97 -16.69
N GLU A 211 9.19 -7.00 -16.36
CA GLU A 211 8.65 -8.37 -16.22
C GLU A 211 7.54 -8.48 -15.14
N LEU A 212 7.75 -7.89 -13.98
CA LEU A 212 6.78 -7.81 -12.87
C LEU A 212 6.33 -6.37 -12.66
N GLU A 213 5.98 -5.70 -13.75
CA GLU A 213 5.53 -4.34 -13.68
C GLU A 213 4.17 -4.22 -13.00
N GLY A 214 3.99 -3.11 -12.33
CA GLY A 214 2.74 -2.76 -11.67
C GLY A 214 2.78 -1.33 -11.16
N MET A 215 1.71 -0.92 -10.53
CA MET A 215 1.57 0.40 -9.92
C MET A 215 0.79 0.32 -8.59
N PRO A 216 0.88 1.34 -7.73
CA PRO A 216 0.08 1.39 -6.50
C PRO A 216 -1.42 1.35 -6.80
N GLY A 217 -2.16 0.63 -5.97
CA GLY A 217 -3.61 0.71 -5.92
C GLY A 217 -4.11 1.64 -4.80
N LEU A 218 -5.42 1.84 -4.73
CA LEU A 218 -6.04 2.59 -3.63
C LEU A 218 -5.71 1.92 -2.28
N GLY A 219 -5.18 2.69 -1.33
CA GLY A 219 -4.72 2.20 -0.02
C GLY A 219 -3.20 2.00 0.05
N ASP A 220 -2.47 2.03 -1.08
CA ASP A 220 -1.00 2.02 -1.11
C ASP A 220 -0.39 3.42 -0.91
N SER A 221 -1.20 4.45 -0.65
CA SER A 221 -0.74 5.79 -0.29
C SER A 221 0.29 5.76 0.84
N GLY A 222 1.33 6.55 0.74
CA GLY A 222 2.46 6.52 1.66
C GLY A 222 3.47 5.40 1.39
N GLY A 223 3.15 4.47 0.49
CA GLY A 223 4.01 3.35 0.11
C GLY A 223 5.29 3.79 -0.62
N PRO A 224 6.38 3.03 -0.45
CA PRO A 224 7.69 3.41 -0.97
C PRO A 224 7.87 3.06 -2.46
N ALA A 225 8.63 3.90 -3.16
CA ALA A 225 9.39 3.54 -4.34
C ALA A 225 10.85 3.36 -3.92
N LEU A 226 11.35 2.12 -3.94
CA LEU A 226 12.68 1.74 -3.47
C LEU A 226 13.64 1.52 -4.63
N LEU A 227 14.78 2.17 -4.58
CA LEU A 227 15.95 1.85 -5.40
C LEU A 227 16.71 0.69 -4.78
N ASP A 228 17.23 -0.20 -5.61
CA ASP A 228 18.14 -1.26 -5.21
C ASP A 228 19.58 -0.76 -5.32
N SER A 229 20.32 -0.75 -4.23
CA SER A 229 21.70 -0.34 -4.17
C SER A 229 22.61 -1.44 -3.60
N ALA A 230 23.92 -1.28 -3.78
CA ALA A 230 24.89 -2.23 -3.20
C ALA A 230 24.83 -2.29 -1.64
N GLU A 231 24.32 -1.23 -1.01
CA GLU A 231 24.21 -1.09 0.45
C GLU A 231 22.78 -1.47 0.96
N GLY A 232 21.87 -1.85 0.06
CA GLY A 232 20.49 -2.20 0.37
C GLY A 232 19.47 -1.24 -0.25
N TRP A 233 18.26 -1.25 0.29
CA TRP A 233 17.16 -0.43 -0.21
C TRP A 233 17.34 1.05 0.12
N VAL A 234 17.03 1.91 -0.87
CA VAL A 234 17.06 3.37 -0.75
C VAL A 234 15.71 3.94 -1.14
N LEU A 235 15.09 4.76 -0.29
CA LEU A 235 13.80 5.37 -0.52
C LEU A 235 13.94 6.56 -1.49
N ALA A 236 13.42 6.41 -2.70
CA ALA A 236 13.38 7.46 -3.72
C ALA A 236 12.09 8.27 -3.67
N GLY A 237 10.97 7.64 -3.33
CA GLY A 237 9.67 8.31 -3.35
C GLY A 237 8.64 7.70 -2.42
N VAL A 238 7.62 8.50 -2.08
CA VAL A 238 6.44 8.15 -1.29
C VAL A 238 5.20 8.32 -2.16
N ALA A 239 4.39 7.27 -2.29
CA ALA A 239 3.20 7.26 -3.14
C ALA A 239 2.13 8.22 -2.61
N VAL A 240 1.61 9.09 -3.48
CA VAL A 240 0.61 10.09 -3.09
C VAL A 240 -0.64 10.09 -3.97
N GLY A 241 -0.64 9.37 -5.07
CA GLY A 241 -1.81 9.25 -5.92
C GLY A 241 -1.51 8.87 -7.35
N GLU A 242 -2.47 9.11 -8.20
CA GLU A 242 -2.42 8.89 -9.64
C GLU A 242 -2.69 10.20 -10.37
N LEU A 243 -2.07 10.39 -11.52
CA LEU A 243 -2.33 11.57 -12.36
C LEU A 243 -3.69 11.40 -13.03
N GLU A 244 -4.60 12.28 -12.68
CA GLU A 244 -5.89 12.40 -13.34
C GLU A 244 -5.68 13.06 -14.71
N GLY A 245 -5.89 12.29 -15.78
CA GLY A 245 -5.77 12.73 -17.15
C GLY A 245 -7.10 12.62 -17.90
N GLU A 246 -7.10 12.92 -19.18
CA GLU A 246 -8.23 12.71 -20.05
C GLU A 246 -8.60 11.21 -20.08
N GLY A 247 -9.82 10.85 -19.66
CA GLY A 247 -10.28 9.46 -19.54
C GLY A 247 -10.04 8.82 -18.15
N PHE A 248 -9.50 9.54 -17.18
CA PHE A 248 -9.46 9.05 -15.79
C PHE A 248 -10.88 8.84 -15.26
N SER A 249 -11.08 7.70 -14.61
CA SER A 249 -12.26 7.43 -13.79
C SER A 249 -11.87 6.56 -12.60
N GLU A 250 -12.63 6.62 -11.52
CA GLU A 250 -12.38 5.74 -10.37
C GLU A 250 -12.46 4.25 -10.73
N GLU A 251 -13.28 3.90 -11.75
CA GLU A 251 -13.45 2.52 -12.22
C GLU A 251 -12.23 2.01 -12.99
N THR A 252 -11.56 2.90 -13.72
CA THR A 252 -10.38 2.57 -14.54
C THR A 252 -9.05 2.93 -13.86
N GLN A 253 -9.09 3.40 -12.62
CA GLN A 253 -7.90 3.73 -11.83
C GLN A 253 -6.91 2.56 -11.84
N GLY A 254 -5.65 2.84 -12.22
CA GLY A 254 -4.60 1.84 -12.33
C GLY A 254 -4.63 0.99 -13.61
N ALA A 255 -5.45 1.32 -14.61
CA ALA A 255 -5.36 0.66 -15.91
C ALA A 255 -4.03 0.99 -16.61
N TYR A 256 -3.66 0.19 -17.62
CA TYR A 256 -2.48 0.50 -18.43
C TYR A 256 -2.53 1.91 -18.99
N GLY A 257 -1.40 2.61 -18.94
CA GLY A 257 -1.27 4.02 -19.29
C GLY A 257 -1.42 4.96 -18.10
N SER A 258 -1.97 4.51 -16.99
CA SER A 258 -2.02 5.28 -15.74
C SER A 258 -0.64 5.67 -15.25
N ILE A 259 -0.54 6.83 -14.58
CA ILE A 259 0.72 7.38 -14.06
C ILE A 259 0.61 7.57 -12.55
N ALA A 260 1.32 6.75 -11.80
CA ALA A 260 1.47 6.93 -10.36
C ALA A 260 2.38 8.12 -10.04
N ILE A 261 1.99 8.87 -9.00
CA ILE A 261 2.69 10.05 -8.51
C ILE A 261 3.32 9.76 -7.15
N TYR A 262 4.59 10.10 -7.01
CA TYR A 262 5.35 9.97 -5.77
C TYR A 262 5.98 11.30 -5.38
N GLU A 263 5.92 11.66 -4.10
CA GLU A 263 6.78 12.73 -3.58
C GLU A 263 8.25 12.29 -3.69
N ARG A 264 9.07 13.13 -4.27
CA ARG A 264 10.47 12.87 -4.59
C ARG A 264 11.35 13.16 -3.37
N ILE A 265 11.84 12.13 -2.69
CA ILE A 265 12.53 12.25 -1.38
C ILE A 265 13.81 13.09 -1.46
N SER A 266 14.57 13.02 -2.54
CA SER A 266 15.79 13.82 -2.71
C SER A 266 15.54 15.35 -2.65
N ARG A 267 14.30 15.80 -2.77
CA ARG A 267 13.94 17.22 -2.69
C ARG A 267 13.48 17.66 -1.29
N HIS A 268 13.31 16.73 -0.38
CA HIS A 268 12.79 17.00 0.97
C HIS A 268 13.80 16.65 2.08
N GLN A 269 15.07 16.39 1.70
CA GLN A 269 16.13 15.99 2.62
C GLN A 269 16.32 17.00 3.78
N ASP A 270 16.39 18.29 3.45
CA ASP A 270 16.61 19.34 4.45
C ASP A 270 15.48 19.36 5.49
N TRP A 271 14.22 19.27 5.03
CA TRP A 271 13.05 19.23 5.94
C TRP A 271 13.06 17.98 6.80
N ILE A 272 13.34 16.82 6.23
CA ILE A 272 13.37 15.54 6.97
C ILE A 272 14.46 15.58 8.03
N GLN A 273 15.68 15.96 7.64
CA GLN A 273 16.83 15.99 8.55
C GLN A 273 16.66 17.02 9.68
N HIS A 274 16.14 18.20 9.35
CA HIS A 274 15.86 19.25 10.32
C HIS A 274 14.82 18.78 11.35
N THR A 275 13.71 18.22 10.90
CA THR A 275 12.65 17.70 11.79
C THR A 275 13.17 16.63 12.74
N ILE A 276 13.98 15.68 12.24
CA ILE A 276 14.54 14.61 13.06
C ILE A 276 15.54 15.18 14.09
N ALA A 277 16.36 16.16 13.71
CA ALA A 277 17.37 16.77 14.60
C ALA A 277 16.73 17.62 15.71
N GLU A 278 15.69 18.39 15.42
CA GLU A 278 14.99 19.23 16.42
C GLU A 278 14.38 18.39 17.53
N SER A 279 13.75 17.26 17.20
CA SER A 279 13.16 16.38 18.21
C SER A 279 14.19 15.73 19.14
N SER A 280 15.41 15.56 18.66
CA SER A 280 16.49 14.99 19.47
C SER A 280 17.04 15.99 20.50
N SER A 281 16.90 17.30 20.26
CA SER A 281 17.31 18.36 21.19
C SER A 281 16.32 18.57 22.34
N ASP A 282 15.00 18.46 22.06
CA ASP A 282 13.95 18.64 23.07
C ASP A 282 13.88 17.50 24.09
N SER A 283 14.41 16.31 23.75
CA SER A 283 14.45 15.16 24.65
C SER A 283 15.65 15.17 25.61
N SER A 284 16.54 16.17 25.53
CA SER A 284 17.75 16.29 26.34
C SER A 284 17.68 17.39 27.43
N GLU A 285 16.57 18.13 27.54
CA GLU A 285 16.25 19.05 28.63
C GLU A 285 15.25 18.41 29.62
#